data_9bcc742b7586452a67a5835bab27eb9a
#
_entry.id   9bcc742b7586452a67a5835bab27eb9a
#
_cell.length_a   1.000
_cell.length_b   1.000
_cell.length_c   1.000
_cell.angle_alpha   90.00
_cell.angle_beta   90.00
_cell.angle_gamma   90.00
#
_symmetry.space_group_name_H-M   'P 1'
#
loop_
_entity.id
_entity.type
_entity.pdbx_description
1 polymer ?
#
loop_
_entity_poly.entity_id
_entity_poly.type
_entity_poly.pdbx_seq_one_letter_code
_entity_poly.pdbx_strand_id
1 'polypeptide(L)'
;MRFTTRPTLQGTFGMVSSTHWLASQSAMAVLEEGGNAFDAAVAGAFVLHVVEPHLNGPAGEVPILLAPAGGEVRVLCGQGVAPAGAPAAHYRALGLDLVPGTGPLAAAVPGAFDAWLLLLRDHGTRSLDDVLKYAIGYAEHGHAPVENVGATVESVRELFETEWTSSAQVYLPGGRSPRPGELLRNPALAATWKRLLAETARAGDREARIDAAREVWRRGFIAEALVRQSRRPTRDTSGGRHTGTLTEADLAGWSAAYEAPVTYDWNGWTVCKAGPWSQGPAFLQQLALLPPELPAHGSADYVHLLVEGCKLAMADREAWYGDAADVPLAELLSDRYNTGRRALVGAKASYELRPGSPGGRTPRLPAQAYARVESGDGPGFDPLGAGEPTVAQLPGEPRVSADGTTRGDTCHLDVVDRWGDMIAATPSGGWLQSNPVVPELGFPLGTRLQMTWLEEGLPNTLTPGRRPRTTLTPSLALRDGVPVLAFGTPGGDQQDQWQLHFFLAAVLRPAVRGGLDLQGAIDAPNWHNDSFPSSFFPRGHRPGSVTVESRTDAGVIEELRRRGHDVTVGPGWSEGRLCAVYRDPESGILSAAANPRGMQGYAVGR
;
A
#
# COMPACT_ATOMS: atom_id res chain seq x y z
N MET A 1 15.31 -24.36 19.68
CA MET A 1 15.12 -23.03 19.03
C MET A 1 14.48 -23.31 17.68
N ARG A 2 13.35 -22.69 17.34
CA ARG A 2 12.74 -22.85 16.03
C ARG A 2 13.54 -22.04 15.00
N PHE A 3 13.82 -22.59 13.84
CA PHE A 3 14.51 -21.86 12.77
C PHE A 3 13.63 -20.71 12.29
N THR A 4 14.23 -19.53 12.11
CA THR A 4 13.65 -18.37 11.42
C THR A 4 14.63 -17.90 10.34
N THR A 5 14.14 -17.28 9.28
CA THR A 5 14.98 -16.80 8.16
C THR A 5 15.98 -15.74 8.61
N ARG A 6 15.64 -14.98 9.64
CA ARG A 6 16.45 -13.95 10.29
C ARG A 6 16.11 -13.92 11.77
N PRO A 7 16.98 -13.41 12.64
CA PRO A 7 16.59 -13.12 14.02
C PRO A 7 15.59 -11.96 14.06
N THR A 8 14.66 -11.94 15.01
CA THR A 8 14.05 -10.70 15.47
C THR A 8 15.15 -9.82 16.04
N LEU A 9 15.36 -8.63 15.48
CA LEU A 9 16.35 -7.69 16.01
C LEU A 9 15.85 -7.11 17.31
N GLN A 10 16.76 -6.87 18.25
CA GLN A 10 16.47 -6.25 19.54
C GLN A 10 17.51 -5.18 19.87
N GLY A 11 17.07 -4.09 20.49
CA GLY A 11 17.93 -2.97 20.88
C GLY A 11 17.19 -1.95 21.74
N THR A 12 17.83 -0.81 21.96
CA THR A 12 17.31 0.25 22.85
C THR A 12 17.40 1.65 22.26
N PHE A 13 17.97 1.77 21.07
CA PHE A 13 18.21 3.07 20.42
C PHE A 13 17.16 3.42 19.38
N GLY A 14 16.87 2.52 18.46
CA GLY A 14 15.89 2.70 17.40
C GLY A 14 15.82 1.48 16.50
N MET A 15 14.64 1.25 15.92
CA MET A 15 14.37 0.16 15.00
C MET A 15 13.65 0.67 13.75
N VAL A 16 14.08 0.21 12.60
CA VAL A 16 13.48 0.48 11.31
C VAL A 16 13.22 -0.85 10.59
N SER A 17 12.07 -0.98 9.97
CA SER A 17 11.77 -2.08 9.06
C SER A 17 11.12 -1.53 7.79
N SER A 18 11.61 -1.90 6.62
CA SER A 18 11.03 -1.46 5.36
C SER A 18 11.17 -2.51 4.25
N THR A 19 10.50 -2.26 3.14
CA THR A 19 10.55 -3.13 1.96
C THR A 19 11.88 -3.10 1.22
N HIS A 20 12.80 -2.15 1.54
CA HIS A 20 14.10 -2.07 0.89
C HIS A 20 15.23 -1.71 1.87
N TRP A 21 16.37 -2.44 1.80
CA TRP A 21 17.50 -2.25 2.73
C TRP A 21 18.12 -0.85 2.70
N LEU A 22 18.18 -0.18 1.51
CA LEU A 22 18.72 1.18 1.42
C LEU A 22 17.83 2.20 2.14
N ALA A 23 16.50 2.01 2.11
CA ALA A 23 15.57 2.85 2.86
C ALA A 23 15.71 2.63 4.37
N SER A 24 15.76 1.36 4.81
CA SER A 24 15.97 1.03 6.23
C SER A 24 17.29 1.61 6.76
N GLN A 25 18.38 1.48 6.00
CA GLN A 25 19.67 2.04 6.41
C GLN A 25 19.70 3.56 6.44
N SER A 26 19.09 4.22 5.43
CA SER A 26 19.04 5.70 5.39
C SER A 26 18.21 6.25 6.55
N ALA A 27 17.08 5.62 6.86
CA ALA A 27 16.27 5.96 8.03
C ALA A 27 17.06 5.77 9.34
N MET A 28 17.77 4.65 9.49
CA MET A 28 18.62 4.41 10.67
C MET A 28 19.74 5.44 10.79
N ALA A 29 20.38 5.82 9.68
CA ALA A 29 21.41 6.85 9.69
C ALA A 29 20.87 8.21 10.20
N VAL A 30 19.63 8.57 9.84
CA VAL A 30 18.99 9.80 10.36
C VAL A 30 18.74 9.69 11.88
N LEU A 31 18.33 8.52 12.39
CA LEU A 31 18.24 8.30 13.84
C LEU A 31 19.61 8.46 14.52
N GLU A 32 20.67 7.91 13.93
CA GLU A 32 22.03 8.00 14.46
C GLU A 32 22.60 9.43 14.44
N GLU A 33 22.20 10.23 13.47
CA GLU A 33 22.50 11.67 13.41
C GLU A 33 21.64 12.48 14.40
N GLY A 34 20.79 11.84 15.20
CA GLY A 34 19.98 12.46 16.27
C GLY A 34 18.59 12.95 15.79
N GLY A 35 18.10 12.48 14.66
CA GLY A 35 16.70 12.61 14.26
C GLY A 35 15.80 11.70 15.08
N ASN A 36 14.49 11.92 15.02
CA ASN A 36 13.46 11.07 15.62
C ASN A 36 12.85 10.10 14.59
N ALA A 37 11.88 9.28 15.02
CA ALA A 37 11.22 8.31 14.14
C ALA A 37 10.56 8.95 12.91
N PHE A 38 10.05 10.16 13.03
CA PHE A 38 9.38 10.88 11.94
C PHE A 38 10.37 11.40 10.90
N ASP A 39 11.52 11.95 11.32
CA ASP A 39 12.62 12.33 10.44
C ASP A 39 13.14 11.12 9.66
N ALA A 40 13.35 10.00 10.35
CA ALA A 40 13.82 8.76 9.79
C ALA A 40 12.85 8.19 8.74
N ALA A 41 11.55 8.21 9.05
CA ALA A 41 10.52 7.75 8.12
C ALA A 41 10.47 8.59 6.85
N VAL A 42 10.56 9.92 6.96
CA VAL A 42 10.59 10.80 5.79
C VAL A 42 11.81 10.52 4.91
N ALA A 43 13.01 10.41 5.52
CA ALA A 43 14.22 10.09 4.77
C ALA A 43 14.15 8.72 4.07
N GLY A 44 13.66 7.69 4.79
CA GLY A 44 13.43 6.35 4.22
C GLY A 44 12.44 6.37 3.07
N ALA A 45 11.34 7.11 3.19
CA ALA A 45 10.32 7.24 2.16
C ALA A 45 10.85 7.89 0.88
N PHE A 46 11.61 8.98 0.99
CA PHE A 46 12.24 9.60 -0.19
C PHE A 46 13.27 8.67 -0.86
N VAL A 47 13.96 7.83 -0.09
CA VAL A 47 14.82 6.78 -0.65
C VAL A 47 13.99 5.72 -1.37
N LEU A 48 12.86 5.28 -0.82
CA LEU A 48 11.94 4.34 -1.51
C LEU A 48 11.46 4.87 -2.86
N HIS A 49 11.20 6.18 -3.00
CA HIS A 49 10.84 6.78 -4.29
C HIS A 49 11.94 6.63 -5.36
N VAL A 50 13.18 6.43 -4.96
CA VAL A 50 14.33 6.25 -5.86
C VAL A 50 14.60 4.78 -6.15
N VAL A 51 14.63 3.95 -5.10
CA VAL A 51 15.13 2.56 -5.18
C VAL A 51 14.03 1.55 -5.51
N GLU A 52 12.77 1.91 -5.28
CA GLU A 52 11.58 1.11 -5.63
C GLU A 52 10.60 1.89 -6.53
N PRO A 53 11.05 2.45 -7.68
CA PRO A 53 10.20 3.26 -8.55
C PRO A 53 9.05 2.48 -9.21
N HIS A 54 9.10 1.17 -9.17
CA HIS A 54 8.04 0.26 -9.62
C HIS A 54 6.94 0.05 -8.56
N LEU A 55 7.14 0.50 -7.32
CA LEU A 55 6.23 0.30 -6.19
C LEU A 55 5.67 1.60 -5.62
N ASN A 56 6.34 2.73 -5.81
CA ASN A 56 5.90 4.04 -5.34
C ASN A 56 6.66 5.19 -6.03
N GLY A 57 6.17 6.41 -5.83
CA GLY A 57 6.84 7.61 -6.32
C GLY A 57 6.34 8.88 -5.65
N PRO A 58 7.01 10.03 -5.84
CA PRO A 58 6.64 11.30 -5.21
C PRO A 58 5.22 11.77 -5.52
N ALA A 59 4.72 11.48 -6.72
CA ALA A 59 3.36 11.82 -7.14
C ALA A 59 2.34 10.69 -6.88
N GLY A 60 2.63 9.81 -5.95
CA GLY A 60 1.72 8.82 -5.40
C GLY A 60 0.94 9.34 -4.18
N GLU A 61 0.58 8.40 -3.31
CA GLU A 61 -0.16 8.63 -2.07
C GLU A 61 0.43 7.83 -0.91
N VAL A 62 0.14 8.26 0.32
CA VAL A 62 0.53 7.56 1.54
C VAL A 62 -0.47 7.80 2.68
N PRO A 63 -1.14 6.79 3.20
CA PRO A 63 -1.67 6.80 4.55
C PRO A 63 -0.54 6.52 5.54
N ILE A 64 -0.52 7.28 6.63
CA ILE A 64 0.44 7.15 7.71
C ILE A 64 -0.33 7.05 9.03
N LEU A 65 0.01 6.07 9.85
CA LEU A 65 -0.34 6.02 11.26
C LEU A 65 0.87 6.46 12.08
N LEU A 66 0.68 7.40 12.97
CA LEU A 66 1.75 7.90 13.83
C LEU A 66 1.30 7.98 15.29
N ALA A 67 2.21 7.71 16.18
CA ALA A 67 2.05 7.80 17.63
C ALA A 67 3.26 8.52 18.22
N PRO A 68 3.18 9.84 18.47
CA PRO A 68 4.19 10.55 19.24
C PRO A 68 4.28 9.98 20.65
N ALA A 69 5.48 9.94 21.22
CA ALA A 69 5.70 9.42 22.57
C ALA A 69 4.82 10.11 23.60
N GLY A 70 3.95 9.35 24.28
CA GLY A 70 2.97 9.88 25.21
C GLY A 70 1.81 10.66 24.59
N GLY A 71 1.73 10.70 23.25
CA GLY A 71 0.65 11.33 22.49
C GLY A 71 -0.40 10.34 22.01
N GLU A 72 -1.44 10.87 21.36
CA GLU A 72 -2.49 10.07 20.73
C GLU A 72 -2.07 9.55 19.37
N VAL A 73 -2.59 8.37 18.99
CA VAL A 73 -2.45 7.86 17.62
C VAL A 73 -3.26 8.71 16.66
N ARG A 74 -2.64 9.10 15.56
CA ARG A 74 -3.27 9.87 14.49
C ARG A 74 -3.05 9.22 13.13
N VAL A 75 -3.96 9.48 12.22
CA VAL A 75 -3.79 9.20 10.79
C VAL A 75 -3.36 10.49 10.11
N LEU A 76 -2.27 10.46 9.37
CA LEU A 76 -1.94 11.50 8.41
C LEU A 76 -2.34 11.00 7.01
N CYS A 77 -3.34 11.65 6.44
CA CYS A 77 -3.87 11.30 5.13
C CYS A 77 -3.08 11.99 4.01
N GLY A 78 -2.30 11.21 3.29
CA GLY A 78 -1.66 11.60 2.04
C GLY A 78 -2.34 10.99 0.81
N GLN A 79 -3.63 10.65 0.89
CA GLN A 79 -4.45 10.20 -0.23
C GLN A 79 -5.15 11.40 -0.87
N GLY A 80 -4.73 11.75 -2.09
CA GLY A 80 -5.35 12.84 -2.84
C GLY A 80 -6.73 12.50 -3.40
N VAL A 81 -7.46 13.54 -3.77
CA VAL A 81 -8.84 13.47 -4.25
C VAL A 81 -8.90 13.37 -5.78
N ALA A 82 -10.05 13.02 -6.32
CA ALA A 82 -10.35 13.13 -7.74
C ALA A 82 -10.37 14.62 -8.16
N PRO A 83 -9.68 15.01 -9.26
CA PRO A 83 -9.70 16.37 -9.79
C PRO A 83 -11.11 16.87 -10.09
N ALA A 84 -11.32 18.18 -10.08
CA ALA A 84 -12.62 18.81 -10.37
C ALA A 84 -13.17 18.43 -11.75
N GLY A 85 -12.28 18.22 -12.72
CA GLY A 85 -12.60 17.81 -14.08
C GLY A 85 -12.88 16.31 -14.28
N ALA A 86 -12.93 15.49 -13.20
CA ALA A 86 -13.06 14.03 -13.26
C ALA A 86 -14.42 13.49 -12.77
N PRO A 87 -15.60 14.00 -13.21
CA PRO A 87 -16.86 13.33 -12.91
C PRO A 87 -17.00 12.03 -13.71
N ALA A 88 -17.66 11.00 -13.14
CA ALA A 88 -17.88 9.72 -13.82
C ALA A 88 -18.52 9.88 -15.23
N ALA A 89 -19.37 10.89 -15.41
CA ALA A 89 -19.98 11.20 -16.71
C ALA A 89 -18.95 11.56 -17.79
N HIS A 90 -17.82 12.19 -17.45
CA HIS A 90 -16.75 12.50 -18.40
C HIS A 90 -16.16 11.21 -18.98
N TYR A 91 -15.87 10.21 -18.15
CA TYR A 91 -15.31 8.92 -18.57
C TYR A 91 -16.31 8.13 -19.44
N ARG A 92 -17.58 8.12 -19.04
CA ARG A 92 -18.64 7.49 -19.86
C ARG A 92 -18.80 8.14 -21.23
N ALA A 93 -18.66 9.47 -21.32
CA ALA A 93 -18.69 10.19 -22.60
C ALA A 93 -17.50 9.83 -23.52
N LEU A 94 -16.38 9.35 -22.94
CA LEU A 94 -15.25 8.78 -23.69
C LEU A 94 -15.46 7.31 -24.08
N GLY A 95 -16.62 6.71 -23.76
CA GLY A 95 -16.93 5.31 -24.05
C GLY A 95 -16.28 4.32 -23.08
N LEU A 96 -15.89 4.76 -21.87
CA LEU A 96 -15.24 3.94 -20.88
C LEU A 96 -16.24 3.41 -19.85
N ASP A 97 -16.17 2.11 -19.55
CA ASP A 97 -16.94 1.46 -18.47
C ASP A 97 -16.17 1.46 -17.13
N LEU A 98 -14.85 1.57 -17.18
CA LEU A 98 -13.93 1.68 -16.03
C LEU A 98 -12.93 2.81 -16.25
N VAL A 99 -12.40 3.35 -15.15
CA VAL A 99 -11.22 4.20 -15.21
C VAL A 99 -10.02 3.36 -15.64
N PRO A 100 -9.24 3.79 -16.66
CA PRO A 100 -8.07 3.04 -17.10
C PRO A 100 -7.07 2.78 -15.98
N GLY A 101 -6.32 1.66 -16.03
CA GLY A 101 -5.29 1.31 -15.05
C GLY A 101 -4.03 2.18 -15.16
N THR A 102 -3.77 2.77 -16.33
CA THR A 102 -2.60 3.61 -16.62
C THR A 102 -3.02 4.92 -17.29
N GLY A 103 -2.07 5.84 -17.40
CA GLY A 103 -2.25 7.10 -18.10
C GLY A 103 -2.81 8.24 -17.26
N PRO A 104 -2.74 9.49 -17.77
CA PRO A 104 -3.06 10.69 -17.00
C PRO A 104 -4.55 10.82 -16.65
N LEU A 105 -5.44 10.12 -17.38
CA LEU A 105 -6.88 10.10 -17.08
C LEU A 105 -7.18 9.44 -15.73
N ALA A 106 -6.33 8.51 -15.29
CA ALA A 106 -6.45 7.83 -14.00
C ALA A 106 -5.79 8.60 -12.82
N ALA A 107 -5.21 9.78 -13.05
CA ALA A 107 -4.47 10.50 -12.03
C ALA A 107 -5.40 11.17 -11.00
N ALA A 108 -5.21 10.85 -9.72
CA ALA A 108 -5.70 11.64 -8.59
C ALA A 108 -4.74 12.81 -8.30
N VAL A 109 -5.15 13.75 -7.46
CA VAL A 109 -4.23 14.77 -6.92
C VAL A 109 -3.10 14.08 -6.16
N PRO A 110 -1.82 14.32 -6.47
CA PRO A 110 -0.70 13.66 -5.80
C PRO A 110 -0.56 14.12 -4.34
N GLY A 111 -0.64 13.17 -3.40
CA GLY A 111 -0.68 13.50 -1.97
C GLY A 111 0.54 13.12 -1.15
N ALA A 112 1.36 12.16 -1.61
CA ALA A 112 2.46 11.62 -0.81
C ALA A 112 3.49 12.67 -0.39
N PHE A 113 3.96 13.50 -1.34
CA PHE A 113 4.97 14.52 -1.07
C PHE A 113 4.52 15.50 0.03
N ASP A 114 3.29 16.03 -0.08
CA ASP A 114 2.78 17.01 0.89
C ASP A 114 2.60 16.38 2.28
N ALA A 115 2.17 15.10 2.35
CA ALA A 115 2.04 14.37 3.61
C ALA A 115 3.39 14.16 4.30
N TRP A 116 4.42 13.75 3.57
CA TRP A 116 5.76 13.57 4.13
C TRP A 116 6.34 14.89 4.66
N LEU A 117 6.13 15.99 3.96
CA LEU A 117 6.60 17.28 4.40
C LEU A 117 5.79 17.83 5.58
N LEU A 118 4.47 17.58 5.62
CA LEU A 118 3.64 17.92 6.77
C LEU A 118 4.09 17.16 8.02
N LEU A 119 4.37 15.86 7.89
CA LEU A 119 4.94 15.05 8.98
C LEU A 119 6.27 15.60 9.48
N LEU A 120 7.18 15.93 8.55
CA LEU A 120 8.48 16.50 8.88
C LEU A 120 8.33 17.85 9.61
N ARG A 121 7.43 18.72 9.12
CA ARG A 121 7.18 20.03 9.72
C ARG A 121 6.70 19.92 11.17
N ASP A 122 5.68 19.09 11.39
CA ASP A 122 4.94 19.06 12.67
C ASP A 122 5.57 18.17 13.73
N HIS A 123 6.27 17.11 13.32
CA HIS A 123 6.79 16.08 14.22
C HIS A 123 8.29 15.82 14.07
N GLY A 124 8.90 16.17 12.95
CA GLY A 124 10.33 16.01 12.74
C GLY A 124 11.15 17.14 13.40
N THR A 125 12.44 16.91 13.50
CA THR A 125 13.44 17.84 14.07
C THR A 125 14.53 18.21 13.07
N ARG A 126 14.66 17.44 11.96
CA ARG A 126 15.69 17.61 10.94
C ARG A 126 15.28 18.57 9.85
N SER A 127 16.26 19.13 9.17
CA SER A 127 16.03 20.01 8.02
C SER A 127 15.61 19.20 6.79
N LEU A 128 15.03 19.90 5.81
CA LEU A 128 14.69 19.31 4.51
C LEU A 128 15.94 18.77 3.79
N ASP A 129 17.07 19.45 3.92
CA ASP A 129 18.36 19.01 3.36
C ASP A 129 18.81 17.67 3.98
N ASP A 130 18.68 17.51 5.30
CA ASP A 130 19.09 16.30 6.01
C ASP A 130 18.30 15.06 5.57
N VAL A 131 16.99 15.20 5.37
CA VAL A 131 16.13 14.04 5.01
C VAL A 131 16.18 13.71 3.52
N LEU A 132 16.52 14.68 2.64
CA LEU A 132 16.61 14.45 1.19
C LEU A 132 17.99 13.99 0.71
N LYS A 133 19.05 14.17 1.49
CA LYS A 133 20.44 13.94 1.03
C LYS A 133 20.69 12.52 0.50
N TYR A 134 20.11 11.50 1.14
CA TYR A 134 20.28 10.10 0.72
C TYR A 134 19.55 9.82 -0.61
N ALA A 135 18.31 10.27 -0.73
CA ALA A 135 17.53 10.12 -1.96
C ALA A 135 18.19 10.84 -3.14
N ILE A 136 18.67 12.08 -2.92
CA ILE A 136 19.43 12.83 -3.92
C ILE A 136 20.71 12.07 -4.32
N GLY A 137 21.45 11.56 -3.34
CA GLY A 137 22.68 10.79 -3.57
C GLY A 137 22.44 9.55 -4.43
N TYR A 138 21.43 8.73 -4.11
CA TYR A 138 21.09 7.53 -4.88
C TYR A 138 20.56 7.88 -6.29
N ALA A 139 19.77 8.93 -6.43
CA ALA A 139 19.26 9.34 -7.73
C ALA A 139 20.39 9.87 -8.63
N GLU A 140 21.33 10.65 -8.10
CA GLU A 140 22.42 11.27 -8.86
C GLU A 140 23.55 10.29 -9.20
N HIS A 141 24.03 9.59 -8.16
CA HIS A 141 25.23 8.73 -8.33
C HIS A 141 24.87 7.30 -8.71
N GLY A 142 23.60 6.93 -8.52
CA GLY A 142 23.05 5.61 -8.84
C GLY A 142 23.04 4.66 -7.65
N HIS A 143 22.21 3.63 -7.79
CA HIS A 143 22.08 2.51 -6.87
C HIS A 143 21.97 1.22 -7.66
N ALA A 144 22.29 0.07 -7.05
CA ALA A 144 22.05 -1.22 -7.65
C ALA A 144 20.55 -1.55 -7.57
N PRO A 145 19.83 -1.67 -8.71
CA PRO A 145 18.40 -1.98 -8.69
C PRO A 145 18.17 -3.42 -8.23
N VAL A 146 17.04 -3.67 -7.59
CA VAL A 146 16.54 -5.02 -7.33
C VAL A 146 16.04 -5.64 -8.63
N GLU A 147 16.03 -6.98 -8.71
CA GLU A 147 15.62 -7.73 -9.91
C GLU A 147 14.23 -7.33 -10.41
N ASN A 148 13.28 -7.09 -9.47
CA ASN A 148 11.91 -6.70 -9.78
C ASN A 148 11.80 -5.37 -10.54
N VAL A 149 12.70 -4.41 -10.33
CA VAL A 149 12.74 -3.17 -11.13
C VAL A 149 12.99 -3.51 -12.61
N GLY A 150 14.00 -4.32 -12.88
CA GLY A 150 14.32 -4.75 -14.24
C GLY A 150 13.21 -5.56 -14.89
N ALA A 151 12.60 -6.48 -14.14
CA ALA A 151 11.48 -7.30 -14.61
C ALA A 151 10.24 -6.44 -14.94
N THR A 152 9.93 -5.45 -14.10
CA THR A 152 8.84 -4.50 -14.36
C THR A 152 9.13 -3.66 -15.61
N VAL A 153 10.33 -3.11 -15.75
CA VAL A 153 10.73 -2.35 -16.94
C VAL A 153 10.64 -3.21 -18.20
N GLU A 154 11.09 -4.48 -18.14
CA GLU A 154 11.00 -5.40 -19.27
C GLU A 154 9.55 -5.67 -19.66
N SER A 155 8.64 -5.80 -18.71
CA SER A 155 7.21 -6.03 -18.98
C SER A 155 6.52 -4.85 -19.69
N VAL A 156 7.03 -3.63 -19.55
CA VAL A 156 6.53 -2.40 -20.18
C VAL A 156 7.46 -1.84 -21.25
N ARG A 157 8.48 -2.59 -21.68
CA ARG A 157 9.52 -2.16 -22.62
C ARG A 157 8.93 -1.56 -23.89
N GLU A 158 8.06 -2.30 -24.58
CA GLU A 158 7.47 -1.86 -25.85
C GLU A 158 6.70 -0.54 -25.67
N LEU A 159 5.91 -0.42 -24.60
CA LEU A 159 5.19 0.81 -24.28
C LEU A 159 6.16 1.98 -24.07
N PHE A 160 7.29 1.76 -23.40
CA PHE A 160 8.29 2.80 -23.16
C PHE A 160 9.00 3.20 -24.46
N GLU A 161 9.37 2.25 -25.31
CA GLU A 161 10.08 2.51 -26.55
C GLU A 161 9.19 3.21 -27.59
N THR A 162 7.89 2.87 -27.66
CA THR A 162 7.00 3.36 -28.71
C THR A 162 6.14 4.54 -28.32
N GLU A 163 5.71 4.62 -27.03
CA GLU A 163 4.71 5.57 -26.57
C GLU A 163 5.20 6.48 -25.43
N TRP A 164 5.87 5.90 -24.44
CA TRP A 164 6.30 6.62 -23.24
C TRP A 164 7.81 6.87 -23.26
N THR A 165 8.28 7.52 -24.33
CA THR A 165 9.72 7.67 -24.61
C THR A 165 10.50 8.41 -23.50
N SER A 166 9.84 9.25 -22.70
CA SER A 166 10.45 9.87 -21.52
C SER A 166 10.75 8.86 -20.42
N SER A 167 9.92 7.81 -20.27
CA SER A 167 10.19 6.70 -19.36
C SER A 167 11.35 5.83 -19.86
N ALA A 168 11.45 5.61 -21.18
CA ALA A 168 12.59 4.90 -21.78
C ALA A 168 13.92 5.60 -21.49
N GLN A 169 13.97 6.94 -21.51
CA GLN A 169 15.19 7.71 -21.21
C GLN A 169 15.72 7.45 -19.79
N VAL A 170 14.83 7.19 -18.82
CA VAL A 170 15.21 6.94 -17.42
C VAL A 170 15.45 5.45 -17.17
N TYR A 171 14.53 4.60 -17.64
CA TYR A 171 14.47 3.19 -17.23
C TYR A 171 14.99 2.18 -18.25
N LEU A 172 15.37 2.63 -19.46
CA LEU A 172 16.05 1.81 -20.48
C LEU A 172 17.43 2.41 -20.82
N PRO A 173 18.36 2.55 -19.85
CA PRO A 173 19.68 3.11 -20.13
C PRO A 173 20.42 2.26 -21.15
N GLY A 174 20.85 2.86 -22.26
CA GLY A 174 21.48 2.14 -23.37
C GLY A 174 20.55 1.15 -24.08
N GLY A 175 19.21 1.34 -24.03
CA GLY A 175 18.19 0.49 -24.64
C GLY A 175 17.98 -0.85 -23.94
N ARG A 176 18.38 -0.99 -22.67
CA ARG A 176 18.27 -2.25 -21.89
C ARG A 176 17.62 -2.01 -20.53
N SER A 177 16.85 -3.01 -20.07
CA SER A 177 16.32 -3.01 -18.70
C SER A 177 17.44 -3.08 -17.66
N PRO A 178 17.31 -2.36 -16.53
CA PRO A 178 18.30 -2.37 -15.45
C PRO A 178 18.47 -3.78 -14.86
N ARG A 179 19.69 -4.11 -14.44
CA ARG A 179 20.02 -5.42 -13.84
C ARG A 179 20.71 -5.25 -12.49
N PRO A 180 20.51 -6.18 -11.55
CA PRO A 180 21.34 -6.24 -10.36
C PRO A 180 22.85 -6.20 -10.70
N GLY A 181 23.62 -5.41 -9.93
CA GLY A 181 25.04 -5.20 -10.19
C GLY A 181 25.37 -4.06 -11.16
N GLU A 182 24.39 -3.48 -11.84
CA GLU A 182 24.53 -2.24 -12.61
C GLU A 182 24.07 -1.03 -11.77
N LEU A 183 24.39 0.20 -12.20
CA LEU A 183 23.93 1.42 -11.53
C LEU A 183 22.76 2.04 -12.30
N LEU A 184 21.59 2.06 -11.69
CA LEU A 184 20.44 2.84 -12.15
C LEU A 184 20.53 4.26 -11.57
N ARG A 185 20.42 5.27 -12.44
CA ARG A 185 20.45 6.69 -12.09
C ARG A 185 19.20 7.39 -12.57
N ASN A 186 18.80 8.42 -11.82
CA ASN A 186 17.73 9.33 -12.23
C ASN A 186 18.15 10.78 -11.97
N PRO A 187 19.02 11.35 -12.83
CA PRO A 187 19.57 12.70 -12.62
C PRO A 187 18.48 13.78 -12.66
N ALA A 188 17.37 13.56 -13.37
CA ALA A 188 16.25 14.51 -13.39
C ALA A 188 15.58 14.59 -12.01
N LEU A 189 15.37 13.45 -11.34
CA LEU A 189 14.83 13.43 -9.98
C LEU A 189 15.77 14.10 -8.98
N ALA A 190 17.08 13.83 -9.08
CA ALA A 190 18.08 14.51 -8.24
C ALA A 190 18.07 16.03 -8.46
N ALA A 191 17.99 16.48 -9.72
CA ALA A 191 17.93 17.89 -10.07
C ALA A 191 16.64 18.56 -9.52
N THR A 192 15.51 17.84 -9.54
CA THR A 192 14.23 18.31 -8.97
C THR A 192 14.37 18.62 -7.48
N TRP A 193 14.93 17.68 -6.70
CA TRP A 193 15.11 17.91 -5.26
C TRP A 193 16.15 18.97 -4.96
N LYS A 194 17.25 19.04 -5.70
CA LYS A 194 18.24 20.11 -5.57
C LYS A 194 17.65 21.48 -5.88
N ARG A 195 16.83 21.59 -6.93
CA ARG A 195 16.13 22.83 -7.27
C ARG A 195 15.15 23.24 -6.17
N LEU A 196 14.36 22.29 -5.66
CA LEU A 196 13.46 22.52 -4.53
C LEU A 196 14.20 23.09 -3.32
N LEU A 197 15.33 22.48 -2.92
CA LEU A 197 16.18 22.95 -1.82
C LEU A 197 16.71 24.36 -2.07
N ALA A 198 17.16 24.65 -3.29
CA ALA A 198 17.70 25.97 -3.66
C ALA A 198 16.61 27.06 -3.64
N GLU A 199 15.41 26.80 -4.18
CA GLU A 199 14.28 27.75 -4.19
C GLU A 199 13.78 28.07 -2.78
N THR A 200 13.86 27.10 -1.85
CA THR A 200 13.37 27.25 -0.47
C THR A 200 14.43 27.71 0.53
N ALA A 201 15.70 27.77 0.12
CA ALA A 201 16.84 28.05 1.02
C ALA A 201 16.73 29.36 1.83
N ARG A 202 16.00 30.35 1.31
CA ARG A 202 15.86 31.68 1.93
C ARG A 202 14.46 31.94 2.51
N ALA A 203 13.61 30.91 2.65
CA ALA A 203 12.24 31.12 3.10
C ALA A 203 12.09 31.43 4.61
N GLY A 204 13.16 31.34 5.38
CA GLY A 204 13.18 31.65 6.82
C GLY A 204 13.74 30.47 7.66
N ASP A 205 13.06 30.17 8.77
CA ASP A 205 13.43 29.06 9.64
C ASP A 205 13.10 27.68 9.01
N ARG A 206 13.29 26.62 9.80
CA ARG A 206 13.08 25.24 9.37
C ARG A 206 11.64 25.01 8.86
N GLU A 207 10.65 25.42 9.63
CA GLU A 207 9.22 25.26 9.32
C GLU A 207 8.84 26.06 8.08
N ALA A 208 9.28 27.30 7.97
CA ALA A 208 9.04 28.15 6.81
C ALA A 208 9.66 27.57 5.53
N ARG A 209 10.86 26.94 5.60
CA ARG A 209 11.47 26.25 4.47
C ARG A 209 10.66 25.03 4.03
N ILE A 210 10.14 24.25 4.97
CA ILE A 210 9.30 23.08 4.67
C ILE A 210 7.98 23.53 4.06
N ASP A 211 7.33 24.57 4.60
CA ASP A 211 6.08 25.11 4.03
C ASP A 211 6.32 25.71 2.64
N ALA A 212 7.44 26.39 2.40
CA ALA A 212 7.83 26.85 1.07
C ALA A 212 7.98 25.68 0.08
N ALA A 213 8.55 24.55 0.50
CA ALA A 213 8.67 23.36 -0.34
C ALA A 213 7.29 22.76 -0.69
N ARG A 214 6.36 22.76 0.27
CA ARG A 214 4.96 22.37 0.04
C ARG A 214 4.25 23.32 -0.94
N GLU A 215 4.55 24.64 -0.89
CA GLU A 215 4.02 25.60 -1.86
C GLU A 215 4.62 25.40 -3.26
N VAL A 216 5.92 25.11 -3.38
CA VAL A 216 6.54 24.75 -4.68
C VAL A 216 5.89 23.52 -5.29
N TRP A 217 5.54 22.52 -4.46
CA TRP A 217 4.80 21.35 -4.92
C TRP A 217 3.41 21.70 -5.45
N ARG A 218 2.68 22.56 -4.75
CA ARG A 218 1.29 22.90 -5.07
C ARG A 218 1.13 23.97 -6.16
N ARG A 219 2.08 24.91 -6.28
CA ARG A 219 1.96 26.10 -7.14
C ARG A 219 3.20 26.45 -7.93
N GLY A 220 4.35 25.80 -7.66
CA GLY A 220 5.62 26.09 -8.34
C GLY A 220 5.87 25.23 -9.55
N PHE A 221 7.13 25.14 -9.94
CA PHE A 221 7.60 24.45 -11.15
C PHE A 221 7.17 22.97 -11.19
N ILE A 222 7.01 22.32 -10.02
CA ILE A 222 6.56 20.93 -9.95
C ILE A 222 5.09 20.84 -10.39
N ALA A 223 4.22 21.66 -9.81
CA ALA A 223 2.80 21.72 -10.20
C ALA A 223 2.62 22.00 -11.69
N GLU A 224 3.35 22.99 -12.22
CA GLU A 224 3.31 23.35 -13.64
C GLU A 224 3.70 22.18 -14.55
N ALA A 225 4.75 21.44 -14.19
CA ALA A 225 5.22 20.30 -14.96
C ALA A 225 4.22 19.12 -14.92
N LEU A 226 3.65 18.82 -13.75
CA LEU A 226 2.63 17.78 -13.58
C LEU A 226 1.37 18.06 -14.40
N VAL A 227 0.85 19.29 -14.34
CA VAL A 227 -0.34 19.70 -15.10
C VAL A 227 -0.06 19.69 -16.60
N ARG A 228 1.10 20.19 -17.03
CA ARG A 228 1.51 20.13 -18.44
C ARG A 228 1.58 18.69 -18.95
N GLN A 229 2.10 17.77 -18.15
CA GLN A 229 2.12 16.34 -18.49
C GLN A 229 0.70 15.75 -18.54
N SER A 230 -0.16 16.07 -17.59
CA SER A 230 -1.55 15.62 -17.54
C SER A 230 -2.35 16.01 -18.82
N ARG A 231 -2.05 17.15 -19.39
CA ARG A 231 -2.69 17.65 -20.63
C ARG A 231 -2.21 16.97 -21.93
N ARG A 232 -1.18 16.12 -21.87
CA ARG A 232 -0.68 15.39 -23.06
C ARG A 232 -1.53 14.17 -23.33
N PRO A 233 -2.08 13.98 -24.56
CA PRO A 233 -2.74 12.75 -24.93
C PRO A 233 -1.76 11.58 -24.82
N THR A 234 -2.06 10.63 -23.94
CA THR A 234 -1.19 9.52 -23.60
C THR A 234 -1.94 8.22 -23.81
N ARG A 235 -1.31 7.22 -24.42
CA ARG A 235 -1.86 5.87 -24.53
C ARG A 235 -1.99 5.25 -23.15
N ASP A 236 -3.13 4.67 -22.86
CA ASP A 236 -3.46 4.02 -21.61
C ASP A 236 -4.02 2.60 -21.81
N THR A 237 -4.35 1.90 -20.71
CA THR A 237 -4.84 0.52 -20.73
C THR A 237 -6.21 0.33 -21.39
N SER A 238 -6.94 1.38 -21.74
CA SER A 238 -8.13 1.28 -22.59
C SER A 238 -7.79 1.04 -24.08
N GLY A 239 -6.51 1.18 -24.44
CA GLY A 239 -6.04 1.17 -25.83
C GLY A 239 -6.22 2.50 -26.54
N GLY A 240 -6.85 3.48 -25.90
CA GLY A 240 -7.02 4.86 -26.37
C GLY A 240 -5.87 5.77 -25.98
N ARG A 241 -5.96 7.04 -26.42
CA ARG A 241 -5.09 8.12 -25.98
C ARG A 241 -5.93 9.21 -25.34
N HIS A 242 -5.74 9.44 -24.06
CA HIS A 242 -6.52 10.42 -23.31
C HIS A 242 -5.62 11.44 -22.61
N THR A 243 -6.17 12.63 -22.42
CA THR A 243 -5.61 13.65 -21.52
C THR A 243 -6.17 13.44 -20.12
N GLY A 244 -5.39 13.79 -19.10
CA GLY A 244 -5.88 13.83 -17.72
C GLY A 244 -6.72 15.07 -17.43
N THR A 245 -7.31 15.07 -16.25
CA THR A 245 -8.21 16.13 -15.78
C THR A 245 -7.57 17.02 -14.71
N LEU A 246 -6.32 16.73 -14.31
CA LEU A 246 -5.60 17.47 -13.26
C LEU A 246 -5.30 18.91 -13.71
N THR A 247 -5.61 19.88 -12.83
CA THR A 247 -5.38 21.30 -13.04
C THR A 247 -4.52 21.91 -11.95
N GLU A 248 -4.01 23.13 -12.21
CA GLU A 248 -3.29 23.93 -11.21
C GLU A 248 -4.16 24.23 -9.98
N ALA A 249 -5.47 24.42 -10.18
CA ALA A 249 -6.42 24.67 -9.10
C ALA A 249 -6.59 23.44 -8.19
N ASP A 250 -6.60 22.23 -8.75
CA ASP A 250 -6.69 20.97 -7.98
C ASP A 250 -5.46 20.81 -7.08
N LEU A 251 -4.25 21.04 -7.61
CA LEU A 251 -3.01 20.98 -6.84
C LEU A 251 -2.94 22.06 -5.77
N ALA A 252 -3.31 23.29 -6.11
CA ALA A 252 -3.28 24.42 -5.20
C ALA A 252 -4.31 24.31 -4.06
N GLY A 253 -5.43 23.64 -4.32
CA GLY A 253 -6.59 23.51 -3.41
C GLY A 253 -6.50 22.33 -2.45
N TRP A 254 -5.56 21.41 -2.65
CA TRP A 254 -5.45 20.21 -1.82
C TRP A 254 -4.23 20.26 -0.89
N SER A 255 -4.36 19.72 0.30
CA SER A 255 -3.27 19.48 1.25
C SER A 255 -3.53 18.25 2.10
N ALA A 256 -2.47 17.58 2.54
CA ALA A 256 -2.54 16.51 3.52
C ALA A 256 -3.12 17.01 4.86
N ALA A 257 -3.80 16.14 5.58
CA ALA A 257 -4.45 16.48 6.84
C ALA A 257 -4.41 15.31 7.84
N TYR A 258 -4.51 15.64 9.11
CA TYR A 258 -4.62 14.65 10.19
C TYR A 258 -6.08 14.28 10.42
N GLU A 259 -6.30 12.99 10.69
CA GLU A 259 -7.60 12.40 11.03
C GLU A 259 -7.46 11.51 12.27
N ALA A 260 -8.58 11.25 12.96
CA ALA A 260 -8.61 10.23 13.99
C ALA A 260 -8.56 8.83 13.37
N PRO A 261 -7.86 7.86 13.98
CA PRO A 261 -7.89 6.47 13.54
C PRO A 261 -9.27 5.85 13.80
N VAL A 262 -9.61 4.86 12.99
CA VAL A 262 -10.65 3.88 13.34
C VAL A 262 -10.00 2.79 14.17
N THR A 263 -10.64 2.40 15.25
CA THR A 263 -10.10 1.43 16.20
C THR A 263 -11.05 0.26 16.43
N TYR A 264 -10.48 -0.88 16.81
CA TYR A 264 -11.22 -2.03 17.31
C TYR A 264 -10.43 -2.72 18.43
N ASP A 265 -11.13 -3.01 19.54
CA ASP A 265 -10.55 -3.71 20.68
C ASP A 265 -10.73 -5.21 20.51
N TRP A 266 -9.62 -5.95 20.58
CA TRP A 266 -9.63 -7.39 20.46
C TRP A 266 -8.60 -8.01 21.42
N ASN A 267 -9.07 -8.84 22.33
CA ASN A 267 -8.23 -9.63 23.26
C ASN A 267 -7.13 -8.79 23.99
N GLY A 268 -7.52 -7.60 24.47
CA GLY A 268 -6.63 -6.67 25.18
C GLY A 268 -5.69 -5.87 24.27
N TRP A 269 -5.90 -5.91 22.97
CA TRP A 269 -5.23 -5.08 21.99
C TRP A 269 -6.23 -4.08 21.38
N THR A 270 -5.81 -2.85 21.19
CA THR A 270 -6.54 -1.88 20.39
C THR A 270 -5.80 -1.71 19.06
N VAL A 271 -6.41 -2.12 17.95
CA VAL A 271 -5.83 -1.95 16.61
C VAL A 271 -6.37 -0.70 15.96
N CYS A 272 -5.46 0.14 15.45
CA CYS A 272 -5.73 1.40 14.77
C CYS A 272 -5.53 1.26 13.27
N LYS A 273 -6.47 1.79 12.49
CA LYS A 273 -6.45 1.84 11.02
C LYS A 273 -6.90 3.20 10.51
N ALA A 274 -6.60 3.52 9.24
CA ALA A 274 -7.20 4.67 8.57
C ALA A 274 -8.71 4.45 8.33
N GLY A 275 -9.43 5.53 8.03
CA GLY A 275 -10.88 5.54 7.80
C GLY A 275 -11.34 4.78 6.55
N PRO A 276 -12.66 4.75 6.28
CA PRO A 276 -13.26 3.93 5.21
C PRO A 276 -12.97 4.41 3.78
N TRP A 277 -12.26 5.53 3.60
CA TRP A 277 -11.61 5.90 2.35
C TRP A 277 -10.41 4.99 2.03
N SER A 278 -10.00 4.16 2.97
CA SER A 278 -9.08 3.03 2.81
C SER A 278 -9.83 1.72 3.08
N GLN A 279 -9.18 0.59 2.83
CA GLN A 279 -9.73 -0.71 3.25
C GLN A 279 -9.41 -1.08 4.71
N GLY A 280 -8.72 -0.21 5.46
CA GLY A 280 -8.31 -0.49 6.85
C GLY A 280 -9.43 -1.03 7.76
N PRO A 281 -10.65 -0.48 7.74
CA PRO A 281 -11.73 -1.02 8.57
C PRO A 281 -12.13 -2.47 8.23
N ALA A 282 -11.79 -3.00 7.02
CA ALA A 282 -11.99 -4.43 6.71
C ALA A 282 -11.09 -5.34 7.54
N PHE A 283 -9.88 -4.90 7.90
CA PHE A 283 -9.05 -5.61 8.88
C PHE A 283 -9.74 -5.67 10.24
N LEU A 284 -10.25 -4.54 10.73
CA LEU A 284 -10.94 -4.46 12.03
C LEU A 284 -12.20 -5.32 12.05
N GLN A 285 -12.94 -5.34 10.94
CA GLN A 285 -14.10 -6.18 10.80
C GLN A 285 -13.75 -7.68 10.78
N GLN A 286 -12.63 -8.06 10.17
CA GLN A 286 -12.14 -9.43 10.24
C GLN A 286 -11.82 -9.84 11.68
N LEU A 287 -11.25 -8.96 12.52
CA LEU A 287 -11.09 -9.22 13.96
C LEU A 287 -12.44 -9.38 14.66
N ALA A 288 -13.42 -8.52 14.35
CA ALA A 288 -14.76 -8.60 14.92
C ALA A 288 -15.53 -9.88 14.51
N LEU A 289 -15.19 -10.45 13.36
CA LEU A 289 -15.73 -11.72 12.87
C LEU A 289 -15.12 -12.95 13.54
N LEU A 290 -14.03 -12.83 14.30
CA LEU A 290 -13.42 -13.97 14.97
C LEU A 290 -14.31 -14.49 16.13
N PRO A 291 -14.41 -15.82 16.32
CA PRO A 291 -15.05 -16.39 17.50
C PRO A 291 -14.19 -16.18 18.76
N PRO A 292 -14.76 -16.29 19.97
CA PRO A 292 -13.99 -16.20 21.21
C PRO A 292 -12.85 -17.20 21.32
N GLU A 293 -13.02 -18.40 20.79
CA GLU A 293 -12.00 -19.46 20.73
C GLU A 293 -11.64 -19.72 19.28
N LEU A 294 -10.37 -19.55 18.94
CA LEU A 294 -9.84 -19.80 17.62
C LEU A 294 -9.42 -21.27 17.46
N PRO A 295 -9.64 -21.86 16.28
CA PRO A 295 -9.01 -23.13 15.94
C PRO A 295 -7.49 -23.06 16.04
N ALA A 296 -6.82 -24.21 16.15
CA ALA A 296 -5.38 -24.30 16.22
C ALA A 296 -4.74 -23.56 15.04
N HIS A 297 -3.79 -22.66 15.33
CA HIS A 297 -3.10 -21.83 14.34
C HIS A 297 -2.52 -22.69 13.20
N GLY A 298 -2.83 -22.34 11.96
CA GLY A 298 -2.39 -23.04 10.75
C GLY A 298 -3.15 -24.33 10.43
N SER A 299 -4.17 -24.72 11.23
CA SER A 299 -5.06 -25.83 10.87
C SER A 299 -5.99 -25.45 9.71
N ALA A 300 -6.58 -26.43 9.05
CA ALA A 300 -7.56 -26.19 7.99
C ALA A 300 -8.80 -25.44 8.49
N ASP A 301 -9.24 -25.69 9.73
CA ASP A 301 -10.33 -24.93 10.38
C ASP A 301 -9.96 -23.46 10.55
N TYR A 302 -8.72 -23.18 10.97
CA TYR A 302 -8.21 -21.82 11.14
C TYR A 302 -8.14 -21.08 9.81
N VAL A 303 -7.54 -21.68 8.79
CA VAL A 303 -7.44 -21.07 7.45
C VAL A 303 -8.82 -20.82 6.85
N HIS A 304 -9.71 -21.82 6.91
CA HIS A 304 -11.08 -21.71 6.41
C HIS A 304 -11.86 -20.58 7.10
N LEU A 305 -11.77 -20.48 8.43
CA LEU A 305 -12.41 -19.42 9.21
C LEU A 305 -11.96 -18.03 8.75
N LEU A 306 -10.64 -17.82 8.62
CA LEU A 306 -10.09 -16.52 8.21
C LEU A 306 -10.43 -16.19 6.75
N VAL A 307 -10.40 -17.16 5.84
CA VAL A 307 -10.80 -16.97 4.43
C VAL A 307 -12.27 -16.58 4.33
N GLU A 308 -13.18 -17.32 4.98
CA GLU A 308 -14.62 -17.01 4.92
C GLU A 308 -14.93 -15.68 5.64
N GLY A 309 -14.27 -15.38 6.75
CA GLY A 309 -14.36 -14.08 7.43
C GLY A 309 -13.90 -12.92 6.55
N CYS A 310 -12.77 -13.09 5.85
CA CYS A 310 -12.28 -12.12 4.88
C CYS A 310 -13.29 -11.86 3.76
N LYS A 311 -13.88 -12.91 3.16
CA LYS A 311 -14.91 -12.78 2.12
C LYS A 311 -16.09 -11.93 2.59
N LEU A 312 -16.54 -12.11 3.84
CA LEU A 312 -17.62 -11.32 4.42
C LEU A 312 -17.22 -9.85 4.61
N ALA A 313 -16.05 -9.57 5.17
CA ALA A 313 -15.55 -8.23 5.40
C ALA A 313 -15.31 -7.47 4.07
N MET A 314 -14.75 -8.15 3.06
CA MET A 314 -14.48 -7.57 1.75
C MET A 314 -15.77 -7.34 0.92
N ALA A 315 -16.80 -8.17 1.12
CA ALA A 315 -18.12 -7.91 0.55
C ALA A 315 -18.75 -6.64 1.17
N ASP A 316 -18.60 -6.46 2.48
CA ASP A 316 -19.04 -5.25 3.17
C ASP A 316 -18.21 -4.02 2.76
N ARG A 317 -16.89 -4.17 2.57
CA ARG A 317 -16.03 -3.13 1.99
C ARG A 317 -16.58 -2.63 0.66
N GLU A 318 -16.92 -3.57 -0.24
CA GLU A 318 -17.39 -3.20 -1.59
C GLU A 318 -18.72 -2.46 -1.55
N ALA A 319 -19.64 -2.87 -0.68
CA ALA A 319 -20.97 -2.29 -0.58
C ALA A 319 -21.05 -0.98 0.20
N TRP A 320 -20.07 -0.70 1.10
CA TRP A 320 -20.22 0.37 2.09
C TRP A 320 -19.04 1.34 2.19
N TYR A 321 -17.81 0.96 1.79
CA TYR A 321 -16.63 1.79 2.01
C TYR A 321 -16.37 2.76 0.86
N GLY A 322 -16.04 3.97 1.22
CA GLY A 322 -15.66 5.07 0.34
C GLY A 322 -15.45 6.35 1.14
N ASP A 323 -15.12 7.43 0.46
CA ASP A 323 -14.94 8.76 1.04
C ASP A 323 -16.31 9.48 1.16
N ALA A 324 -17.24 8.87 1.89
CA ALA A 324 -18.59 9.38 2.11
C ALA A 324 -18.84 9.57 3.59
N ALA A 325 -19.63 10.61 3.95
CA ALA A 325 -19.91 10.94 5.34
C ALA A 325 -20.86 9.94 6.03
N ASP A 326 -21.57 9.12 5.25
CA ASP A 326 -22.64 8.24 5.76
C ASP A 326 -22.26 6.76 5.79
N VAL A 327 -20.97 6.43 5.75
CA VAL A 327 -20.50 5.05 5.93
C VAL A 327 -20.92 4.54 7.30
N PRO A 328 -21.69 3.43 7.41
CA PRO A 328 -22.22 2.95 8.68
C PRO A 328 -21.17 2.19 9.51
N LEU A 329 -20.02 2.82 9.74
CA LEU A 329 -18.83 2.18 10.28
C LEU A 329 -19.03 1.63 11.69
N ALA A 330 -19.71 2.38 12.57
CA ALA A 330 -19.99 1.93 13.92
C ALA A 330 -20.83 0.65 13.95
N GLU A 331 -21.80 0.50 13.03
CA GLU A 331 -22.59 -0.73 12.92
C GLU A 331 -21.77 -1.87 12.33
N LEU A 332 -21.00 -1.60 11.25
CA LEU A 332 -20.14 -2.59 10.59
C LEU A 332 -19.09 -3.21 11.55
N LEU A 333 -18.64 -2.46 12.54
CA LEU A 333 -17.69 -2.93 13.56
C LEU A 333 -18.36 -3.41 14.85
N SER A 334 -19.70 -3.35 14.97
CA SER A 334 -20.38 -3.78 16.18
C SER A 334 -20.39 -5.30 16.35
N ASP A 335 -20.31 -5.77 17.60
CA ASP A 335 -20.38 -7.20 17.95
C ASP A 335 -21.69 -7.84 17.49
N ARG A 336 -22.81 -7.10 17.63
CA ARG A 336 -24.12 -7.57 17.20
C ARG A 336 -24.14 -7.89 15.71
N TYR A 337 -23.64 -6.97 14.90
CA TYR A 337 -23.59 -7.16 13.45
C TYR A 337 -22.67 -8.32 13.07
N ASN A 338 -21.46 -8.33 13.60
CA ASN A 338 -20.46 -9.33 13.25
C ASN A 338 -20.79 -10.73 13.80
N THR A 339 -21.51 -10.86 14.91
CA THR A 339 -22.05 -12.16 15.36
C THR A 339 -23.03 -12.73 14.34
N GLY A 340 -23.94 -11.92 13.80
CA GLY A 340 -24.84 -12.34 12.73
C GLY A 340 -24.11 -12.70 11.43
N ARG A 341 -23.08 -11.93 11.08
CA ARG A 341 -22.23 -12.19 9.89
C ARG A 341 -21.42 -13.48 10.03
N ARG A 342 -20.81 -13.72 11.18
CA ARG A 342 -20.04 -14.93 11.49
C ARG A 342 -20.88 -16.20 11.38
N ALA A 343 -22.16 -16.14 11.71
CA ALA A 343 -23.08 -17.28 11.56
C ALA A 343 -23.26 -17.75 10.10
N LEU A 344 -22.82 -16.94 9.12
CA LEU A 344 -22.81 -17.31 7.69
C LEU A 344 -21.58 -18.15 7.31
N VAL A 345 -20.60 -18.30 8.18
CA VAL A 345 -19.43 -19.17 7.96
C VAL A 345 -19.86 -20.61 8.18
N GLY A 346 -20.03 -21.33 7.08
CA GLY A 346 -20.43 -22.74 7.09
C GLY A 346 -19.23 -23.69 7.05
N ALA A 347 -19.49 -24.98 6.93
CA ALA A 347 -18.44 -26.01 6.81
C ALA A 347 -17.80 -26.07 5.40
N LYS A 348 -18.41 -25.43 4.40
CA LYS A 348 -17.98 -25.40 3.00
C LYS A 348 -17.65 -23.99 2.57
N ALA A 349 -16.75 -23.87 1.59
CA ALA A 349 -16.41 -22.61 0.94
C ALA A 349 -17.65 -21.97 0.28
N SER A 350 -17.80 -20.66 0.48
CA SER A 350 -18.80 -19.86 -0.22
C SER A 350 -18.21 -19.29 -1.51
N TYR A 351 -19.04 -19.29 -2.55
CA TYR A 351 -18.74 -18.69 -3.86
C TYR A 351 -19.54 -17.41 -4.10
N GLU A 352 -20.28 -16.96 -3.10
CA GLU A 352 -21.14 -15.79 -3.20
C GLU A 352 -20.47 -14.56 -2.58
N LEU A 353 -20.62 -13.41 -3.24
CA LEU A 353 -20.34 -12.14 -2.65
C LEU A 353 -21.53 -11.72 -1.77
N ARG A 354 -21.37 -11.76 -0.44
CA ARG A 354 -22.45 -11.64 0.55
C ARG A 354 -22.32 -10.38 1.40
N PRO A 355 -22.57 -9.16 0.85
CA PRO A 355 -22.59 -7.97 1.69
C PRO A 355 -23.72 -8.02 2.70
N GLY A 356 -23.49 -7.49 3.88
CA GLY A 356 -24.51 -7.40 4.92
C GLY A 356 -25.31 -6.10 4.83
N SER A 357 -26.30 -5.99 5.71
CA SER A 357 -27.25 -4.87 5.79
C SER A 357 -27.12 -4.14 7.14
N PRO A 358 -26.05 -3.33 7.36
CA PRO A 358 -25.88 -2.59 8.59
C PRO A 358 -27.05 -1.63 8.81
N GLY A 359 -27.64 -1.67 9.99
CA GLY A 359 -28.82 -0.86 10.32
C GLY A 359 -30.06 -1.13 9.45
N GLY A 360 -30.14 -2.30 8.77
CA GLY A 360 -31.24 -2.62 7.85
C GLY A 360 -31.12 -1.95 6.46
N ARG A 361 -30.01 -1.29 6.16
CA ARG A 361 -29.75 -0.66 4.87
C ARG A 361 -29.57 -1.71 3.77
N THR A 362 -30.04 -1.43 2.55
CA THR A 362 -29.85 -2.29 1.38
C THR A 362 -28.45 -2.08 0.81
N PRO A 363 -27.60 -3.15 0.75
CA PRO A 363 -26.28 -3.05 0.14
C PRO A 363 -26.39 -2.77 -1.36
N ARG A 364 -25.47 -1.98 -1.90
CA ARG A 364 -25.34 -1.72 -3.34
C ARG A 364 -23.97 -2.17 -3.80
N LEU A 365 -23.95 -3.02 -4.78
CA LEU A 365 -22.75 -3.50 -5.45
C LEU A 365 -22.77 -3.06 -6.91
N PRO A 366 -21.62 -2.78 -7.52
CA PRO A 366 -21.53 -2.50 -8.94
C PRO A 366 -21.98 -3.71 -9.76
N ALA A 367 -22.56 -3.48 -10.92
CA ALA A 367 -23.03 -4.56 -11.80
C ALA A 367 -21.91 -5.56 -12.14
N GLN A 368 -20.68 -5.07 -12.28
CA GLN A 368 -19.49 -5.90 -12.53
C GLN A 368 -19.09 -6.81 -11.36
N ALA A 369 -19.49 -6.52 -10.13
CA ALA A 369 -19.24 -7.41 -8.99
C ALA A 369 -19.95 -8.77 -9.11
N TYR A 370 -20.95 -8.86 -9.98
CA TYR A 370 -21.67 -10.10 -10.31
C TYR A 370 -21.16 -10.77 -11.59
N ALA A 371 -20.32 -10.09 -12.37
CA ALA A 371 -19.70 -10.67 -13.57
C ALA A 371 -18.61 -11.65 -13.12
N ARG A 372 -18.88 -12.95 -13.26
CA ARG A 372 -17.85 -13.99 -13.06
C ARG A 372 -16.80 -13.83 -14.17
N VAL A 373 -15.55 -13.64 -13.80
CA VAL A 373 -14.45 -13.94 -14.72
C VAL A 373 -14.35 -15.47 -14.73
N GLU A 374 -14.81 -16.10 -15.81
CA GLU A 374 -14.63 -17.53 -16.00
C GLU A 374 -13.14 -17.86 -15.98
N SER A 375 -12.78 -18.88 -15.23
CA SER A 375 -11.40 -19.35 -15.10
C SER A 375 -10.85 -19.72 -16.48
N GLY A 376 -9.81 -19.07 -16.95
CA GLY A 376 -8.86 -19.63 -17.89
C GLY A 376 -8.62 -18.90 -19.21
N ASP A 377 -9.53 -18.09 -19.76
CA ASP A 377 -9.38 -17.53 -21.11
C ASP A 377 -9.56 -16.02 -21.26
N GLY A 378 -9.65 -15.27 -20.15
CA GLY A 378 -9.67 -13.80 -20.18
C GLY A 378 -8.26 -13.23 -20.33
N PRO A 379 -8.04 -12.26 -21.26
CA PRO A 379 -6.75 -11.60 -21.32
C PRO A 379 -6.50 -10.86 -20.00
N GLY A 380 -5.44 -11.23 -19.26
CA GLY A 380 -4.92 -10.44 -18.15
C GLY A 380 -5.04 -11.00 -16.75
N PHE A 381 -5.47 -12.25 -16.58
CA PHE A 381 -5.48 -12.86 -15.25
C PHE A 381 -4.22 -13.71 -15.04
N ASP A 382 -3.33 -13.27 -14.14
CA ASP A 382 -2.26 -14.13 -13.59
C ASP A 382 -2.84 -14.93 -12.42
N PRO A 383 -2.98 -16.27 -12.52
CA PRO A 383 -3.53 -17.11 -11.46
C PRO A 383 -2.68 -17.12 -10.19
N LEU A 384 -1.44 -16.61 -10.24
CA LEU A 384 -0.52 -16.50 -9.11
C LEU A 384 -0.30 -15.04 -8.67
N GLY A 385 -0.95 -14.08 -9.36
CA GLY A 385 -0.78 -12.64 -9.13
C GLY A 385 -1.49 -12.15 -7.89
N ALA A 386 -0.85 -12.23 -6.75
CA ALA A 386 -1.20 -11.41 -5.60
C ALA A 386 -0.43 -10.08 -5.71
N GLY A 387 -1.03 -9.09 -6.28
CA GLY A 387 -0.44 -7.77 -6.44
C GLY A 387 -1.38 -6.83 -7.17
N GLU A 388 -1.08 -5.55 -7.13
CA GLU A 388 -1.81 -4.54 -7.89
C GLU A 388 -1.54 -4.74 -9.39
N PRO A 389 -2.47 -5.27 -10.21
CA PRO A 389 -2.27 -5.37 -11.64
C PRO A 389 -2.44 -3.97 -12.23
N THR A 390 -1.34 -3.30 -12.51
CA THR A 390 -1.36 -1.96 -13.12
C THR A 390 -1.48 -2.00 -14.64
N VAL A 391 -1.36 -3.18 -15.24
CA VAL A 391 -1.34 -3.34 -16.68
C VAL A 391 -2.25 -4.47 -17.12
N ALA A 392 -3.31 -4.12 -17.87
CA ALA A 392 -4.18 -5.11 -18.51
C ALA A 392 -3.51 -5.71 -19.74
N GLN A 393 -3.77 -6.98 -19.99
CA GLN A 393 -3.28 -7.66 -21.19
C GLN A 393 -4.15 -7.31 -22.40
N LEU A 394 -3.84 -6.22 -23.07
CA LEU A 394 -4.30 -5.98 -24.43
C LEU A 394 -3.20 -6.37 -25.43
N PRO A 395 -3.51 -6.69 -26.69
CA PRO A 395 -2.48 -6.90 -27.72
C PRO A 395 -1.54 -5.68 -27.77
N GLY A 396 -0.24 -5.88 -27.48
CA GLY A 396 0.77 -4.83 -27.39
C GLY A 396 0.95 -4.22 -26.00
N GLU A 397 0.21 -4.66 -24.99
CA GLU A 397 0.44 -4.32 -23.57
C GLU A 397 1.33 -5.36 -22.89
N PRO A 398 2.13 -4.97 -21.88
CA PRO A 398 3.07 -5.87 -21.23
C PRO A 398 2.37 -7.01 -20.47
N ARG A 399 2.90 -8.22 -20.62
CA ARG A 399 2.44 -9.38 -19.88
C ARG A 399 3.12 -9.45 -18.52
N VAL A 400 2.33 -9.59 -17.45
CA VAL A 400 2.83 -9.99 -16.14
C VAL A 400 3.28 -11.45 -16.22
N SER A 401 4.54 -11.75 -15.92
CA SER A 401 5.11 -13.09 -16.11
C SER A 401 4.53 -14.12 -15.14
N ALA A 402 4.37 -15.35 -15.63
CA ALA A 402 3.75 -16.49 -14.95
C ALA A 402 4.64 -17.21 -13.92
N ASP A 403 5.70 -16.57 -13.39
CA ASP A 403 6.66 -17.21 -12.49
C ASP A 403 6.29 -17.12 -10.99
N GLY A 404 5.07 -16.67 -10.68
CA GLY A 404 4.50 -16.72 -9.32
C GLY A 404 5.17 -15.78 -8.31
N THR A 405 5.93 -14.80 -8.74
CA THR A 405 6.41 -13.75 -7.84
C THR A 405 5.27 -12.80 -7.52
N THR A 406 4.92 -12.70 -6.25
CA THR A 406 3.98 -11.69 -5.71
C THR A 406 4.48 -10.31 -6.10
N ARG A 407 3.79 -9.63 -6.99
CA ARG A 407 4.09 -8.25 -7.39
C ARG A 407 3.22 -7.31 -6.56
N GLY A 408 3.69 -6.92 -5.38
CA GLY A 408 3.12 -5.80 -4.68
C GLY A 408 3.62 -4.51 -5.33
N ASP A 409 2.72 -3.61 -5.68
CA ASP A 409 3.04 -2.28 -6.23
C ASP A 409 2.99 -1.22 -5.13
N THR A 410 3.48 -1.56 -3.96
CA THR A 410 3.38 -0.77 -2.74
C THR A 410 4.65 -0.97 -1.93
N CYS A 411 5.07 0.05 -1.19
CA CYS A 411 6.10 -0.08 -0.17
C CYS A 411 5.50 -0.07 1.23
N HIS A 412 6.29 -0.47 2.20
CA HIS A 412 5.96 -0.30 3.60
C HIS A 412 7.19 0.10 4.41
N LEU A 413 6.97 0.92 5.45
CA LEU A 413 8.01 1.41 6.34
C LEU A 413 7.46 1.59 7.75
N ASP A 414 8.12 0.98 8.73
CA ASP A 414 7.87 1.16 10.15
C ASP A 414 9.13 1.66 10.85
N VAL A 415 8.96 2.60 11.78
CA VAL A 415 10.06 3.10 12.62
C VAL A 415 9.58 3.23 14.07
N VAL A 416 10.44 2.88 15.01
CA VAL A 416 10.30 3.23 16.43
C VAL A 416 11.65 3.71 16.95
N ASP A 417 11.66 4.80 17.71
CA ASP A 417 12.86 5.36 18.31
C ASP A 417 12.93 5.13 19.81
N ARG A 418 14.07 5.53 20.40
CA ARG A 418 14.34 5.38 21.83
C ARG A 418 13.40 6.16 22.75
N TRP A 419 12.73 7.18 22.22
CA TRP A 419 11.78 7.97 23.00
C TRP A 419 10.39 7.35 22.98
N GLY A 420 10.13 6.43 22.04
CA GLY A 420 8.85 5.76 21.85
C GLY A 420 7.96 6.40 20.79
N ASP A 421 8.49 7.36 20.01
CA ASP A 421 7.82 7.80 18.78
C ASP A 421 7.71 6.60 17.83
N MET A 422 6.53 6.37 17.27
CA MET A 422 6.25 5.23 16.41
C MET A 422 5.47 5.63 15.17
N ILE A 423 5.81 5.02 14.04
CA ILE A 423 5.16 5.28 12.76
C ILE A 423 5.04 4.01 11.93
N ALA A 424 3.90 3.85 11.24
CA ALA A 424 3.65 2.90 10.18
C ALA A 424 3.18 3.64 8.94
N ALA A 425 3.82 3.43 7.80
CA ALA A 425 3.47 4.10 6.56
C ALA A 425 3.46 3.13 5.38
N THR A 426 2.45 3.27 4.52
CA THR A 426 2.28 2.44 3.33
C THR A 426 2.23 3.32 2.07
N PRO A 427 3.38 3.82 1.58
CA PRO A 427 3.44 4.63 0.36
C PRO A 427 3.26 3.77 -0.89
N SER A 428 2.53 4.32 -1.88
CA SER A 428 2.27 3.67 -3.16
C SER A 428 1.91 4.70 -4.24
N GLY A 429 1.65 4.24 -5.46
CA GLY A 429 1.27 5.10 -6.58
C GLY A 429 2.45 5.88 -7.16
N GLY A 430 2.25 6.52 -8.31
CA GLY A 430 3.34 7.17 -9.03
C GLY A 430 4.40 6.17 -9.51
N TRP A 431 3.99 4.96 -9.82
CA TRP A 431 4.86 3.87 -10.30
C TRP A 431 5.42 4.17 -11.67
N LEU A 432 6.61 3.67 -11.97
CA LEU A 432 7.24 3.81 -13.29
C LEU A 432 6.34 3.34 -14.46
N GLN A 433 5.42 2.41 -14.20
CA GLN A 433 4.47 1.86 -15.16
C GLN A 433 3.07 2.51 -15.10
N SER A 434 2.86 3.57 -14.30
CA SER A 434 1.54 4.21 -14.19
C SER A 434 1.30 5.28 -15.25
N ASN A 435 2.31 6.10 -15.51
CA ASN A 435 2.28 7.21 -16.46
C ASN A 435 3.66 7.42 -17.08
N PRO A 436 3.78 8.13 -18.21
CA PRO A 436 5.09 8.58 -18.68
C PRO A 436 5.77 9.44 -17.63
N VAL A 437 7.06 9.23 -17.45
CA VAL A 437 7.91 10.10 -16.62
C VAL A 437 7.77 11.54 -17.10
N VAL A 438 7.57 12.48 -16.19
CA VAL A 438 7.66 13.91 -16.45
C VAL A 438 9.13 14.27 -16.65
N PRO A 439 9.58 14.63 -17.87
CA PRO A 439 11.02 14.71 -18.17
C PRO A 439 11.80 15.63 -17.24
N GLU A 440 11.20 16.75 -16.89
CA GLU A 440 11.82 17.78 -16.04
C GLU A 440 11.89 17.38 -14.55
N LEU A 441 11.03 16.41 -14.13
CA LEU A 441 10.91 16.01 -12.73
C LEU A 441 11.56 14.66 -12.42
N GLY A 442 11.64 13.77 -13.40
CA GLY A 442 12.19 12.43 -13.25
C GLY A 442 11.24 11.41 -12.60
N PHE A 443 9.94 11.71 -12.46
CA PHE A 443 8.94 10.79 -11.92
C PHE A 443 7.60 10.95 -12.64
N PRO A 444 6.74 9.91 -12.65
CA PRO A 444 5.43 9.94 -13.28
C PRO A 444 4.32 10.37 -12.31
N LEU A 445 3.14 10.70 -12.87
CA LEU A 445 1.89 10.81 -12.12
C LEU A 445 1.39 9.43 -11.64
N GLY A 446 0.63 9.40 -10.55
CA GLY A 446 -0.09 8.23 -10.10
C GLY A 446 -1.35 7.94 -10.91
N THR A 447 -2.02 6.81 -10.60
CA THR A 447 -3.23 6.33 -11.31
C THR A 447 -4.33 5.85 -10.34
N ARG A 448 -4.44 6.46 -9.17
CA ARG A 448 -5.30 5.95 -8.10
C ARG A 448 -6.81 6.05 -8.41
N LEU A 449 -7.24 6.87 -9.36
CA LEU A 449 -8.65 6.92 -9.77
C LEU A 449 -9.14 5.60 -10.39
N GLN A 450 -8.26 4.72 -10.89
CA GLN A 450 -8.65 3.38 -11.34
C GLN A 450 -9.39 2.55 -10.27
N MET A 451 -9.23 2.91 -9.00
CA MET A 451 -9.90 2.25 -7.88
C MET A 451 -11.35 2.69 -7.67
N THR A 452 -11.86 3.63 -8.45
CA THR A 452 -13.24 4.12 -8.36
C THR A 452 -14.14 3.40 -9.36
N TRP A 453 -15.44 3.43 -9.11
CA TRP A 453 -16.46 2.97 -10.05
C TRP A 453 -17.03 4.13 -10.87
N LEU A 454 -17.38 3.87 -12.13
CA LEU A 454 -18.11 4.84 -12.95
C LEU A 454 -19.62 4.72 -12.78
N GLU A 455 -20.11 3.65 -12.17
CA GLU A 455 -21.51 3.47 -11.81
C GLU A 455 -21.91 4.44 -10.68
N GLU A 456 -23.05 5.11 -10.83
CA GLU A 456 -23.51 6.12 -9.88
C GLU A 456 -24.15 5.52 -8.63
N GLY A 457 -24.04 6.23 -7.52
CA GLY A 457 -24.68 5.90 -6.25
C GLY A 457 -24.00 4.77 -5.46
N LEU A 458 -22.81 4.35 -5.84
CA LEU A 458 -21.96 3.47 -5.02
C LEU A 458 -21.12 4.33 -4.05
N PRO A 459 -20.70 3.76 -2.91
CA PRO A 459 -19.87 4.50 -1.94
C PRO A 459 -18.54 4.95 -2.53
N ASN A 460 -18.00 4.20 -3.49
CA ASN A 460 -16.74 4.48 -4.19
C ASN A 460 -16.94 4.91 -5.65
N THR A 461 -18.08 5.53 -5.98
CA THR A 461 -18.28 6.17 -7.30
C THR A 461 -17.28 7.31 -7.48
N LEU A 462 -16.65 7.38 -8.67
CA LEU A 462 -15.77 8.49 -9.05
C LEU A 462 -16.52 9.82 -8.94
N THR A 463 -16.10 10.63 -7.98
CA THR A 463 -16.73 11.91 -7.66
C THR A 463 -15.64 12.97 -7.44
N PRO A 464 -15.66 14.11 -8.16
CA PRO A 464 -14.72 15.20 -7.95
C PRO A 464 -14.65 15.62 -6.47
N GLY A 465 -13.43 15.88 -6.00
CA GLY A 465 -13.18 16.28 -4.61
C GLY A 465 -13.26 15.16 -3.58
N ARG A 466 -13.58 13.91 -3.97
CA ARG A 466 -13.53 12.74 -3.08
C ARG A 466 -12.28 11.90 -3.33
N ARG A 467 -11.77 11.28 -2.27
CA ARG A 467 -10.67 10.31 -2.34
C ARG A 467 -11.17 9.00 -2.98
N PRO A 468 -10.42 8.42 -3.93
CA PRO A 468 -10.65 7.03 -4.31
C PRO A 468 -10.38 6.13 -3.10
N ARG A 469 -11.20 5.09 -2.92
CA ARG A 469 -10.98 4.10 -1.85
C ARG A 469 -9.68 3.36 -2.12
N THR A 470 -8.67 3.59 -1.28
CA THR A 470 -7.36 2.97 -1.44
C THR A 470 -7.24 1.63 -0.71
N THR A 471 -6.38 0.75 -1.21
CA THR A 471 -5.99 -0.50 -0.54
C THR A 471 -4.92 -0.29 0.52
N LEU A 472 -4.32 0.89 0.58
CA LEU A 472 -3.21 1.19 1.48
C LEU A 472 -3.66 1.25 2.93
N THR A 473 -3.05 0.45 3.80
CA THR A 473 -3.57 0.19 5.14
C THR A 473 -2.47 -0.13 6.15
N PRO A 474 -1.63 0.85 6.55
CA PRO A 474 -0.71 0.66 7.67
C PRO A 474 -1.48 0.33 8.96
N SER A 475 -0.82 -0.29 9.92
CA SER A 475 -1.39 -0.66 11.22
C SER A 475 -0.55 -0.15 12.38
N LEU A 476 -1.23 0.32 13.42
CA LEU A 476 -0.68 0.50 14.76
C LEU A 476 -1.53 -0.29 15.76
N ALA A 477 -0.89 -0.98 16.70
CA ALA A 477 -1.59 -1.66 17.77
C ALA A 477 -1.09 -1.20 19.14
N LEU A 478 -2.04 -0.99 20.04
CA LEU A 478 -1.81 -0.57 21.42
C LEU A 478 -2.04 -1.76 22.34
N ARG A 479 -1.27 -1.79 23.43
CA ARG A 479 -1.52 -2.65 24.57
C ARG A 479 -1.78 -1.77 25.79
N ASP A 480 -2.92 -1.97 26.44
CA ASP A 480 -3.33 -1.17 27.60
C ASP A 480 -3.24 0.36 27.36
N GLY A 481 -3.66 0.79 26.15
CA GLY A 481 -3.66 2.19 25.72
C GLY A 481 -2.29 2.74 25.27
N VAL A 482 -1.22 1.93 25.32
CA VAL A 482 0.13 2.35 24.88
C VAL A 482 0.42 1.81 23.49
N PRO A 483 0.82 2.65 22.50
CA PRO A 483 1.28 2.18 21.20
C PRO A 483 2.54 1.32 21.35
N VAL A 484 2.49 0.08 20.86
CA VAL A 484 3.59 -0.87 21.04
C VAL A 484 4.01 -1.58 19.76
N LEU A 485 3.14 -1.68 18.72
CA LEU A 485 3.42 -2.44 17.51
C LEU A 485 3.00 -1.62 16.28
N ALA A 486 3.93 -1.34 15.38
CA ALA A 486 3.67 -0.83 14.05
C ALA A 486 3.98 -1.92 13.03
N PHE A 487 3.12 -2.11 12.03
CA PHE A 487 3.29 -3.16 11.04
C PHE A 487 2.47 -2.91 9.78
N GLY A 488 2.88 -3.58 8.70
CA GLY A 488 2.13 -3.59 7.46
C GLY A 488 2.84 -4.35 6.35
N THR A 489 2.26 -4.33 5.18
CA THR A 489 2.74 -5.04 3.99
C THR A 489 2.29 -4.35 2.72
N PRO A 490 3.04 -4.37 1.62
CA PRO A 490 2.50 -4.18 0.29
C PRO A 490 1.52 -5.31 -0.08
N GLY A 491 0.80 -5.16 -1.22
CA GLY A 491 0.02 -6.24 -1.80
C GLY A 491 -1.45 -5.93 -2.07
N GLY A 492 -1.80 -4.69 -2.39
CA GLY A 492 -3.15 -4.34 -2.85
C GLY A 492 -4.27 -4.82 -1.92
N ASP A 493 -5.26 -5.49 -2.47
CA ASP A 493 -6.42 -6.03 -1.73
C ASP A 493 -6.04 -7.09 -0.68
N GLN A 494 -4.86 -7.71 -0.78
CA GLN A 494 -4.40 -8.75 0.14
C GLN A 494 -3.77 -8.18 1.42
N GLN A 495 -3.48 -6.88 1.49
CA GLN A 495 -2.81 -6.25 2.63
C GLN A 495 -3.47 -6.58 3.96
N ASP A 496 -4.79 -6.45 4.07
CA ASP A 496 -5.51 -6.70 5.33
C ASP A 496 -5.69 -8.20 5.65
N GLN A 497 -5.51 -9.09 4.67
CA GLN A 497 -5.44 -10.53 4.91
C GLN A 497 -4.10 -10.87 5.56
N TRP A 498 -2.99 -10.52 4.91
CA TRP A 498 -1.64 -10.85 5.40
C TRP A 498 -1.30 -10.17 6.72
N GLN A 499 -1.75 -8.93 6.92
CA GLN A 499 -1.57 -8.22 8.19
C GLN A 499 -2.34 -8.90 9.33
N LEU A 500 -3.57 -9.38 9.08
CA LEU A 500 -4.34 -10.13 10.08
C LEU A 500 -3.63 -11.44 10.45
N HIS A 501 -3.15 -12.19 9.45
CA HIS A 501 -2.42 -13.44 9.69
C HIS A 501 -1.17 -13.20 10.52
N PHE A 502 -0.40 -12.15 10.19
CA PHE A 502 0.77 -11.75 10.97
C PHE A 502 0.39 -11.34 12.40
N PHE A 503 -0.61 -10.46 12.55
CA PHE A 503 -1.03 -9.97 13.87
C PHE A 503 -1.45 -11.14 14.77
N LEU A 504 -2.32 -12.00 14.31
CA LEU A 504 -2.75 -13.18 15.06
C LEU A 504 -1.57 -14.12 15.38
N ALA A 505 -0.67 -14.34 14.43
CA ALA A 505 0.52 -15.15 14.65
C ALA A 505 1.47 -14.54 15.69
N ALA A 506 1.61 -13.20 15.71
CA ALA A 506 2.48 -12.51 16.66
C ALA A 506 1.91 -12.50 18.08
N VAL A 507 0.60 -12.22 18.22
CA VAL A 507 -0.02 -12.00 19.55
C VAL A 507 -0.51 -13.28 20.23
N LEU A 508 -0.77 -14.36 19.45
CA LEU A 508 -1.26 -15.64 19.99
C LEU A 508 -0.13 -16.66 20.26
N ARG A 509 1.06 -16.43 19.73
CA ARG A 509 2.21 -17.29 20.03
C ARG A 509 2.75 -17.02 21.44
N PRO A 510 3.36 -18.03 22.07
CA PRO A 510 4.09 -17.79 23.30
C PRO A 510 5.13 -16.68 23.11
N ALA A 511 5.15 -15.73 24.02
CA ALA A 511 6.14 -14.66 24.03
C ALA A 511 7.54 -15.26 24.07
N VAL A 512 8.46 -14.67 23.32
CA VAL A 512 9.90 -14.93 23.45
C VAL A 512 10.52 -13.95 24.44
N ARG A 513 11.74 -14.22 24.90
CA ARG A 513 12.44 -13.26 25.76
C ARG A 513 12.56 -11.92 25.04
N GLY A 514 12.00 -10.85 25.63
CA GLY A 514 11.97 -9.50 25.08
C GLY A 514 10.74 -9.20 24.19
N GLY A 515 9.63 -9.93 24.33
CA GLY A 515 8.34 -9.57 23.76
C GLY A 515 7.81 -10.55 22.68
N LEU A 516 7.31 -10.02 21.57
CA LEU A 516 6.68 -10.78 20.49
C LEU A 516 7.70 -11.49 19.59
N ASP A 517 7.38 -12.71 19.12
CA ASP A 517 8.15 -13.42 18.08
C ASP A 517 7.79 -12.88 16.68
N LEU A 518 8.26 -11.66 16.38
CA LEU A 518 7.93 -10.97 15.14
C LEU A 518 8.41 -11.75 13.91
N GLN A 519 9.68 -12.19 13.90
CA GLN A 519 10.21 -12.90 12.73
C GLN A 519 9.56 -14.27 12.56
N GLY A 520 9.29 -14.99 13.64
CA GLY A 520 8.57 -16.26 13.54
C GLY A 520 7.13 -16.10 13.06
N ALA A 521 6.49 -14.96 13.36
CA ALA A 521 5.15 -14.63 12.83
C ALA A 521 5.21 -14.28 11.33
N ILE A 522 6.21 -13.50 10.90
CA ILE A 522 6.44 -13.17 9.48
C ILE A 522 6.78 -14.43 8.66
N ASP A 523 7.57 -15.33 9.21
CA ASP A 523 8.03 -16.55 8.53
C ASP A 523 6.96 -17.65 8.45
N ALA A 524 5.84 -17.51 9.14
CA ALA A 524 4.74 -18.50 9.04
C ALA A 524 4.27 -18.65 7.59
N PRO A 525 3.88 -19.86 7.14
CA PRO A 525 3.19 -20.03 5.86
C PRO A 525 1.98 -19.13 5.78
N ASN A 526 1.78 -18.51 4.63
CA ASN A 526 0.73 -17.52 4.44
C ASN A 526 -0.14 -17.86 3.23
N TRP A 527 -1.27 -17.17 3.09
CA TRP A 527 -2.26 -17.38 2.03
C TRP A 527 -3.06 -16.09 1.78
N HIS A 528 -3.85 -16.09 0.70
CA HIS A 528 -4.87 -15.07 0.44
C HIS A 528 -6.04 -15.66 -0.36
N ASN A 529 -7.12 -14.89 -0.53
CA ASN A 529 -8.21 -15.18 -1.45
C ASN A 529 -8.58 -13.94 -2.28
N ASP A 530 -9.13 -14.17 -3.48
CA ASP A 530 -9.58 -13.15 -4.43
C ASP A 530 -11.09 -13.28 -4.72
N SER A 531 -11.87 -13.69 -3.72
CA SER A 531 -13.31 -13.94 -3.85
C SER A 531 -14.17 -12.66 -3.83
N PHE A 532 -13.59 -11.53 -4.19
CA PHE A 532 -14.23 -10.21 -4.24
C PHE A 532 -13.63 -9.40 -5.40
N PRO A 533 -14.34 -8.36 -5.92
CA PRO A 533 -13.80 -7.52 -6.99
C PRO A 533 -12.48 -6.87 -6.61
N SER A 534 -11.47 -7.00 -7.46
CA SER A 534 -10.19 -6.31 -7.32
C SER A 534 -10.40 -4.80 -7.27
N SER A 535 -9.62 -4.11 -6.47
CA SER A 535 -9.61 -2.65 -6.44
C SER A 535 -8.97 -2.03 -7.69
N PHE A 536 -8.25 -2.83 -8.48
CA PHE A 536 -7.52 -2.37 -9.66
C PHE A 536 -8.19 -2.78 -10.96
N PHE A 537 -7.96 -1.98 -12.01
CA PHE A 537 -8.35 -2.33 -13.37
C PHE A 537 -7.77 -3.71 -13.76
N PRO A 538 -8.52 -4.63 -14.40
CA PRO A 538 -9.90 -4.54 -14.85
C PRO A 538 -10.98 -5.04 -13.86
N ARG A 539 -10.72 -5.05 -12.56
CA ARG A 539 -11.69 -5.37 -11.50
C ARG A 539 -12.15 -6.83 -11.45
N GLY A 540 -11.33 -7.76 -11.90
CA GLY A 540 -11.64 -9.20 -11.86
C GLY A 540 -11.75 -9.74 -10.42
N HIS A 541 -12.44 -10.87 -10.26
CA HIS A 541 -12.48 -11.63 -9.00
C HIS A 541 -12.60 -13.14 -9.27
N ARG A 542 -12.17 -13.95 -8.30
CA ARG A 542 -12.17 -15.41 -8.37
C ARG A 542 -12.95 -16.00 -7.19
N PRO A 543 -14.27 -16.21 -7.34
CA PRO A 543 -15.07 -16.80 -6.27
C PRO A 543 -14.54 -18.18 -5.82
N GLY A 544 -14.40 -18.37 -4.52
CA GLY A 544 -13.93 -19.61 -3.94
C GLY A 544 -12.41 -19.81 -3.95
N SER A 545 -11.64 -18.93 -4.58
CA SER A 545 -10.17 -19.06 -4.67
C SER A 545 -9.49 -18.95 -3.31
N VAL A 546 -8.42 -19.72 -3.14
CA VAL A 546 -7.44 -19.58 -2.04
C VAL A 546 -6.07 -19.92 -2.60
N THR A 547 -5.16 -18.96 -2.56
CA THR A 547 -3.74 -19.21 -2.89
C THR A 547 -2.98 -19.42 -1.59
N VAL A 548 -2.24 -20.53 -1.48
CA VAL A 548 -1.43 -20.88 -0.31
C VAL A 548 0.02 -21.07 -0.71
N GLU A 549 0.96 -20.74 0.19
CA GLU A 549 2.37 -21.10 -0.01
C GLU A 549 2.57 -22.62 0.02
N SER A 550 3.47 -23.17 -0.81
CA SER A 550 3.83 -24.59 -0.83
C SER A 550 4.40 -25.12 0.49
N ARG A 551 4.72 -24.23 1.44
CA ARG A 551 5.13 -24.57 2.81
C ARG A 551 3.96 -24.90 3.75
N THR A 552 2.73 -24.70 3.30
CA THR A 552 1.52 -25.11 4.02
C THR A 552 1.43 -26.64 4.09
N ASP A 553 1.02 -27.16 5.23
CA ASP A 553 0.87 -28.62 5.41
C ASP A 553 -0.04 -29.24 4.35
N ALA A 554 0.37 -30.36 3.76
CA ALA A 554 -0.37 -31.01 2.70
C ALA A 554 -1.77 -31.45 3.12
N GLY A 555 -1.94 -31.89 4.38
CA GLY A 555 -3.25 -32.27 4.92
C GLY A 555 -4.18 -31.06 5.05
N VAL A 556 -3.64 -29.88 5.35
CA VAL A 556 -4.42 -28.63 5.37
C VAL A 556 -4.89 -28.29 3.95
N ILE A 557 -4.02 -28.39 2.95
CA ILE A 557 -4.35 -28.13 1.54
C ILE A 557 -5.48 -29.05 1.08
N GLU A 558 -5.36 -30.36 1.32
CA GLU A 558 -6.37 -31.34 0.93
C GLU A 558 -7.70 -31.11 1.64
N GLU A 559 -7.68 -30.75 2.92
CA GLU A 559 -8.91 -30.45 3.66
C GLU A 559 -9.60 -29.19 3.14
N LEU A 560 -8.86 -28.14 2.77
CA LEU A 560 -9.41 -26.93 2.13
C LEU A 560 -10.08 -27.27 0.79
N ARG A 561 -9.46 -28.12 -0.04
CA ARG A 561 -10.07 -28.63 -1.28
C ARG A 561 -11.36 -29.43 -1.01
N ARG A 562 -11.33 -30.30 0.01
CA ARG A 562 -12.52 -31.07 0.42
C ARG A 562 -13.68 -30.18 0.88
N ARG A 563 -13.37 -29.02 1.46
CA ARG A 563 -14.36 -27.99 1.81
C ARG A 563 -14.88 -27.23 0.59
N GLY A 564 -14.30 -27.43 -0.57
CA GLY A 564 -14.70 -26.81 -1.82
C GLY A 564 -14.03 -25.49 -2.13
N HIS A 565 -12.90 -25.17 -1.46
CA HIS A 565 -12.06 -24.06 -1.93
C HIS A 565 -11.34 -24.45 -3.22
N ASP A 566 -11.24 -23.48 -4.16
CA ASP A 566 -10.38 -23.57 -5.34
C ASP A 566 -8.94 -23.21 -4.92
N VAL A 567 -8.17 -24.24 -4.53
CA VAL A 567 -6.86 -24.05 -3.91
C VAL A 567 -5.74 -24.08 -4.94
N THR A 568 -5.10 -22.94 -5.14
CA THR A 568 -3.83 -22.79 -5.86
C THR A 568 -2.66 -22.88 -4.88
N VAL A 569 -1.63 -23.67 -5.21
CA VAL A 569 -0.41 -23.77 -4.43
C VAL A 569 0.67 -22.94 -5.10
N GLY A 570 0.99 -21.80 -4.51
CA GLY A 570 2.06 -20.91 -4.96
C GLY A 570 3.44 -21.36 -4.48
N PRO A 571 4.52 -20.70 -4.95
CA PRO A 571 5.86 -20.93 -4.45
C PRO A 571 5.97 -20.77 -2.93
N GLY A 572 6.94 -21.42 -2.31
CA GLY A 572 7.29 -21.12 -0.92
C GLY A 572 7.78 -19.68 -0.81
N TRP A 573 7.29 -18.92 0.13
CA TRP A 573 7.67 -17.52 0.34
C TRP A 573 7.06 -16.55 -0.71
N SER A 574 5.82 -16.80 -1.16
CA SER A 574 5.13 -15.94 -2.13
C SER A 574 4.16 -14.94 -1.49
N GLU A 575 3.69 -15.18 -0.26
CA GLU A 575 2.54 -14.51 0.32
C GLU A 575 2.90 -13.44 1.37
N GLY A 576 2.74 -12.16 1.01
CA GLY A 576 2.96 -11.01 1.88
C GLY A 576 4.42 -10.57 2.00
N ARG A 577 4.63 -9.30 2.31
CA ARG A 577 5.95 -8.68 2.55
C ARG A 577 5.95 -7.88 3.83
N LEU A 578 5.62 -8.57 4.94
CA LEU A 578 5.44 -7.96 6.25
C LEU A 578 6.71 -7.25 6.73
N CYS A 579 6.53 -6.05 7.25
CA CYS A 579 7.47 -5.32 8.05
C CYS A 579 6.84 -5.09 9.42
N ALA A 580 7.64 -5.02 10.47
CA ALA A 580 7.14 -4.71 11.82
C ALA A 580 8.23 -4.15 12.71
N VAL A 581 7.84 -3.20 13.58
CA VAL A 581 8.61 -2.76 14.74
C VAL A 581 7.75 -2.85 15.99
N TYR A 582 8.38 -3.19 17.12
CA TYR A 582 7.70 -3.37 18.39
C TYR A 582 8.51 -2.74 19.51
N ARG A 583 7.82 -2.15 20.48
CA ARG A 583 8.39 -1.68 21.75
C ARG A 583 7.75 -2.44 22.89
N ASP A 584 8.54 -3.17 23.63
CA ASP A 584 8.07 -3.84 24.82
C ASP A 584 7.72 -2.82 25.91
N PRO A 585 6.47 -2.78 26.40
CA PRO A 585 6.03 -1.73 27.32
C PRO A 585 6.65 -1.86 28.72
N GLU A 586 7.11 -3.05 29.13
CA GLU A 586 7.67 -3.28 30.46
C GLU A 586 9.17 -2.99 30.49
N SER A 587 9.92 -3.55 29.53
CA SER A 587 11.39 -3.43 29.49
C SER A 587 11.87 -2.22 28.69
N GLY A 588 11.05 -1.66 27.81
CA GLY A 588 11.43 -0.64 26.84
C GLY A 588 12.31 -1.15 25.70
N ILE A 589 12.53 -2.46 25.59
CA ILE A 589 13.29 -3.07 24.50
C ILE A 589 12.52 -2.86 23.19
N LEU A 590 13.24 -2.37 22.19
CA LEU A 590 12.76 -2.22 20.84
C LEU A 590 13.08 -3.48 20.03
N SER A 591 12.16 -3.88 19.15
CA SER A 591 12.37 -5.03 18.27
C SER A 591 11.95 -4.70 16.85
N ALA A 592 12.56 -5.36 15.87
CA ALA A 592 12.18 -5.26 14.46
C ALA A 592 12.32 -6.58 13.74
N ALA A 593 11.48 -6.79 12.74
CA ALA A 593 11.57 -7.90 11.82
C ALA A 593 11.12 -7.49 10.42
N ALA A 594 11.63 -8.16 9.40
CA ALA A 594 11.26 -7.94 8.01
C ALA A 594 11.15 -9.25 7.27
N ASN A 595 10.34 -9.26 6.23
CA ASN A 595 10.05 -10.45 5.44
C ASN A 595 11.23 -10.90 4.58
N PRO A 596 11.39 -12.22 4.36
CA PRO A 596 12.35 -12.77 3.40
C PRO A 596 11.83 -12.77 1.96
N ARG A 597 10.53 -12.58 1.76
CA ARG A 597 9.85 -12.66 0.47
C ARG A 597 10.24 -11.46 -0.41
N GLY A 598 10.52 -11.72 -1.68
CA GLY A 598 11.04 -10.68 -2.58
C GLY A 598 12.50 -10.31 -2.37
N MET A 599 13.20 -10.89 -1.36
CA MET A 599 14.63 -10.75 -1.11
C MET A 599 15.17 -9.32 -0.94
N GLN A 600 14.32 -8.35 -0.56
CA GLN A 600 14.67 -6.93 -0.50
C GLN A 600 14.26 -6.24 0.81
N GLY A 601 13.29 -6.77 1.56
CA GLY A 601 12.88 -6.26 2.86
C GLY A 601 13.92 -6.46 3.95
N TYR A 602 14.23 -5.41 4.73
CA TYR A 602 15.21 -5.46 5.82
C TYR A 602 14.80 -4.66 7.02
N ALA A 603 15.06 -5.24 8.19
CA ALA A 603 15.05 -4.54 9.46
C ALA A 603 16.49 -4.18 9.87
N VAL A 604 16.67 -3.01 10.47
CA VAL A 604 17.91 -2.52 11.05
C VAL A 604 17.64 -1.83 12.38
N GLY A 605 18.59 -1.88 13.31
CA GLY A 605 18.44 -1.20 14.58
C GLY A 605 19.49 -1.63 15.60
N ARG A 606 19.55 -0.95 16.73
CA ARG A 606 20.46 -1.24 17.86
C ARG A 606 19.95 -0.70 19.19
#